data_05eb346d7a2fad601f31ca6bf221dffc
#
_entry.id   05eb346d7a2fad601f31ca6bf221dffc
#
_cell.length_a   1.000
_cell.length_b   1.000
_cell.length_c   1.000
_cell.angle_alpha   90.00
_cell.angle_beta   90.00
_cell.angle_gamma   90.00
#
_symmetry.space_group_name_H-M   'P 1'
#
loop_
_entity.id
_entity.type
_entity.pdbx_description
1 polymer ?
#
loop_
_entity_poly.entity_id
_entity_poly.type
_entity_poly.pdbx_seq_one_letter_code
_entity_poly.pdbx_strand_id
1 'polypeptide(L)'
;MSSSPLIEVVFEVRFNPKSNFATELLIAINQNFGQALQIIHADGLHFPAEIKAQQQEFYYIPSYRVNYPSFSLLISDGSLVVLKNSLDAQYEGWNVFKNTPLQIIEILQQKGKISEIHRFSLKYTNLIRTDSVLEDLNISLKIGDENYTFLKIPVEKI
;
A
#
# COMPACT_ATOMS: atom_id res chain seq x y z
N MET A 1 6.49 28.67 -1.56
CA MET A 1 6.89 27.29 -1.25
C MET A 1 6.02 26.39 -2.09
N SER A 2 6.55 25.68 -3.09
CA SER A 2 5.78 24.69 -3.83
C SER A 2 5.53 23.52 -2.89
N SER A 3 4.28 23.30 -2.52
CA SER A 3 3.88 22.09 -1.80
C SER A 3 4.20 20.90 -2.70
N SER A 4 4.82 19.85 -2.15
CA SER A 4 5.04 18.60 -2.88
C SER A 4 3.69 18.10 -3.43
N PRO A 5 3.60 17.74 -4.71
CA PRO A 5 2.37 17.21 -5.28
C PRO A 5 2.00 15.83 -4.71
N LEU A 6 2.91 15.19 -4.01
CA LEU A 6 2.73 13.85 -3.44
C LEU A 6 1.71 13.89 -2.29
N ILE A 7 0.64 13.12 -2.41
CA ILE A 7 -0.40 12.98 -1.39
C ILE A 7 -0.37 11.62 -0.69
N GLU A 8 0.14 10.59 -1.36
CA GLU A 8 0.14 9.24 -0.79
C GLU A 8 1.30 8.41 -1.32
N VAL A 9 1.90 7.61 -0.44
CA VAL A 9 2.84 6.54 -0.78
C VAL A 9 2.32 5.23 -0.20
N VAL A 10 2.22 4.20 -1.05
CA VAL A 10 1.74 2.87 -0.70
C VAL A 10 2.81 1.84 -1.04
N PHE A 11 3.24 1.07 -0.06
CA PHE A 11 4.07 -0.11 -0.27
C PHE A 11 3.25 -1.36 0.09
N GLU A 12 3.05 -2.26 -0.86
CA GLU A 12 2.36 -3.53 -0.66
C GLU A 12 3.33 -4.69 -0.82
N VAL A 13 3.24 -5.67 0.08
CA VAL A 13 3.86 -6.98 -0.06
C VAL A 13 2.78 -8.06 -0.01
N ARG A 14 2.88 -9.04 -0.91
CA ARG A 14 2.01 -10.22 -0.95
C ARG A 14 2.82 -11.48 -0.72
N PHE A 15 2.23 -12.38 0.04
CA PHE A 15 2.81 -13.67 0.44
C PHE A 15 1.75 -14.77 0.37
N ASN A 16 2.13 -16.02 0.64
CA ASN A 16 1.21 -17.15 0.65
C ASN A 16 0.03 -16.88 1.60
N PRO A 17 -1.20 -16.79 1.08
CA PRO A 17 -2.36 -16.51 1.91
C PRO A 17 -2.71 -17.69 2.79
N LYS A 18 -3.17 -17.42 4.02
CA LYS A 18 -3.65 -18.40 4.98
C LYS A 18 -4.85 -17.82 5.72
N SER A 19 -5.94 -18.55 5.79
CA SER A 19 -7.16 -18.12 6.48
C SER A 19 -6.91 -17.77 7.93
N ASN A 20 -7.50 -16.65 8.38
CA ASN A 20 -7.36 -16.09 9.72
C ASN A 20 -5.93 -15.66 10.09
N PHE A 21 -5.06 -15.50 9.10
CA PHE A 21 -3.67 -15.20 9.32
C PHE A 21 -3.43 -13.73 9.70
N ALA A 22 -4.30 -12.82 9.29
CA ALA A 22 -4.20 -11.40 9.60
C ALA A 22 -4.11 -11.14 11.12
N THR A 23 -4.83 -11.91 11.94
CA THR A 23 -4.78 -11.80 13.41
C THR A 23 -3.42 -12.21 13.97
N GLU A 24 -2.83 -13.28 13.45
CA GLU A 24 -1.49 -13.73 13.86
C GLU A 24 -0.42 -12.69 13.50
N LEU A 25 -0.54 -12.09 12.30
CA LEU A 25 0.34 -11.02 11.85
C LEU A 25 0.22 -9.78 12.72
N LEU A 26 -1.01 -9.37 13.03
CA LEU A 26 -1.28 -8.24 13.92
C LEU A 26 -0.62 -8.43 15.28
N ILE A 27 -0.78 -9.60 15.91
CA ILE A 27 -0.18 -9.92 17.20
C ILE A 27 1.35 -9.86 17.11
N ALA A 28 1.95 -10.48 16.09
CA ALA A 28 3.40 -10.50 15.91
C ALA A 28 3.97 -9.08 15.73
N ILE A 29 3.30 -8.24 14.93
CA ILE A 29 3.72 -6.86 14.70
C ILE A 29 3.57 -6.03 15.98
N ASN A 30 2.43 -6.10 16.66
CA ASN A 30 2.18 -5.32 17.88
C ASN A 30 3.16 -5.66 19.02
N GLN A 31 3.60 -6.92 19.09
CA GLN A 31 4.58 -7.37 20.09
C GLN A 31 6.02 -6.95 19.82
N ASN A 32 6.40 -6.71 18.55
CA ASN A 32 7.80 -6.58 18.16
C ASN A 32 8.13 -5.26 17.45
N PHE A 33 7.14 -4.55 16.89
CA PHE A 33 7.39 -3.32 16.14
C PHE A 33 7.15 -2.05 16.96
N GLY A 34 6.20 -2.06 17.87
CA GLY A 34 5.87 -0.92 18.72
C GLY A 34 4.37 -0.72 18.89
N GLN A 35 4.01 0.19 19.79
CA GLN A 35 2.63 0.44 20.14
C GLN A 35 1.90 1.25 19.06
N ALA A 36 0.79 0.72 18.57
CA ALA A 36 -0.12 1.42 17.68
C ALA A 36 -0.92 2.49 18.43
N LEU A 37 -1.26 3.59 17.73
CA LEU A 37 -2.20 4.58 18.24
C LEU A 37 -3.63 4.06 18.23
N GLN A 38 -3.98 3.29 17.20
CA GLN A 38 -5.32 2.76 16.99
C GLN A 38 -5.28 1.50 16.14
N ILE A 39 -6.14 0.54 16.48
CA ILE A 39 -6.41 -0.65 15.67
C ILE A 39 -7.89 -0.62 15.28
N ILE A 40 -8.16 -0.69 13.98
CA ILE A 40 -9.50 -0.65 13.40
C ILE A 40 -9.75 -1.98 12.69
N HIS A 41 -10.89 -2.59 12.96
CA HIS A 41 -11.38 -3.75 12.21
C HIS A 41 -11.84 -3.30 10.82
N ALA A 42 -11.49 -4.08 9.80
CA ALA A 42 -11.84 -3.81 8.42
C ALA A 42 -12.60 -5.00 7.79
N ASP A 43 -13.11 -4.79 6.61
CA ASP A 43 -14.07 -5.71 5.95
C ASP A 43 -13.55 -7.14 5.77
N GLY A 44 -12.25 -7.32 5.60
CA GLY A 44 -11.62 -8.63 5.45
C GLY A 44 -11.88 -9.62 6.60
N LEU A 45 -12.21 -9.11 7.80
CA LEU A 45 -12.58 -9.95 8.96
C LEU A 45 -13.94 -10.64 8.78
N HIS A 46 -14.84 -10.06 7.99
CA HIS A 46 -16.21 -10.54 7.84
C HIS A 46 -16.34 -11.66 6.79
N PHE A 47 -15.29 -11.91 5.99
CA PHE A 47 -15.32 -12.97 4.99
C PHE A 47 -15.00 -14.33 5.61
N PRO A 48 -15.94 -15.32 5.54
CA PRO A 48 -15.69 -16.69 5.95
C PRO A 48 -14.54 -17.33 5.19
N ALA A 49 -13.85 -18.30 5.82
CA ALA A 49 -12.73 -19.00 5.22
C ALA A 49 -13.11 -19.70 3.91
N GLU A 50 -14.32 -20.22 3.83
CA GLU A 50 -14.87 -20.90 2.65
C GLU A 50 -15.00 -19.95 1.46
N ILE A 51 -15.42 -18.71 1.69
CA ILE A 51 -15.52 -17.68 0.64
C ILE A 51 -14.13 -17.27 0.16
N LYS A 52 -13.17 -17.07 1.07
CA LYS A 52 -11.78 -16.75 0.73
C LYS A 52 -11.14 -17.88 -0.08
N ALA A 53 -11.43 -19.14 0.24
CA ALA A 53 -10.92 -20.29 -0.50
C ALA A 53 -11.47 -20.40 -1.93
N GLN A 54 -12.69 -19.91 -2.17
CA GLN A 54 -13.30 -19.89 -3.51
C GLN A 54 -12.81 -18.74 -4.37
N GLN A 55 -12.47 -17.61 -3.76
CA GLN A 55 -12.03 -16.40 -4.44
C GLN A 55 -10.79 -15.83 -3.74
N GLN A 56 -9.63 -16.08 -4.34
CA GLN A 56 -8.34 -15.73 -3.73
C GLN A 56 -8.15 -14.23 -3.47
N GLU A 57 -8.86 -13.38 -4.21
CA GLU A 57 -8.82 -11.93 -4.03
C GLU A 57 -9.23 -11.50 -2.62
N PHE A 58 -10.12 -12.25 -1.96
CA PHE A 58 -10.56 -11.95 -0.60
C PHE A 58 -9.47 -12.11 0.46
N TYR A 59 -8.41 -12.88 0.17
CA TYR A 59 -7.26 -12.95 1.07
C TYR A 59 -6.46 -11.64 1.15
N TYR A 60 -6.62 -10.76 0.16
CA TYR A 60 -5.91 -9.47 0.10
C TYR A 60 -6.76 -8.29 0.58
N ILE A 61 -8.04 -8.53 0.94
CA ILE A 61 -8.87 -7.51 1.56
C ILE A 61 -8.40 -7.30 3.00
N PRO A 62 -8.11 -6.05 3.41
CA PRO A 62 -7.63 -5.78 4.77
C PRO A 62 -8.61 -6.23 5.84
N SER A 63 -8.11 -6.96 6.82
CA SER A 63 -8.83 -7.35 8.04
C SER A 63 -8.61 -6.35 9.17
N TYR A 64 -7.45 -5.70 9.17
CA TYR A 64 -7.09 -4.68 10.16
C TYR A 64 -6.43 -3.49 9.50
N ARG A 65 -6.75 -2.30 10.03
CA ARG A 65 -5.97 -1.08 9.84
C ARG A 65 -5.36 -0.70 11.18
N VAL A 66 -4.04 -0.55 11.19
CA VAL A 66 -3.26 -0.18 12.37
C VAL A 66 -2.63 1.18 12.11
N ASN A 67 -3.02 2.18 12.89
CA ASN A 67 -2.51 3.53 12.73
C ASN A 67 -1.34 3.77 13.70
N TYR A 68 -0.23 4.23 13.15
CA TYR A 68 0.95 4.74 13.84
C TYR A 68 1.07 6.25 13.65
N PRO A 69 1.94 6.96 14.39
CA PRO A 69 2.05 8.42 14.29
C PRO A 69 2.39 8.93 12.88
N SER A 70 3.13 8.16 12.07
CA SER A 70 3.65 8.62 10.77
C SER A 70 3.22 7.78 9.57
N PHE A 71 2.48 6.69 9.79
CA PHE A 71 1.99 5.80 8.74
C PHE A 71 0.80 4.95 9.23
N SER A 72 0.10 4.32 8.30
CA SER A 72 -0.88 3.27 8.59
C SER A 72 -0.42 1.94 8.00
N LEU A 73 -0.77 0.84 8.66
CA LEU A 73 -0.54 -0.50 8.20
C LEU A 73 -1.89 -1.18 7.94
N LEU A 74 -2.09 -1.73 6.74
CA LEU A 74 -3.23 -2.58 6.45
C LEU A 74 -2.74 -4.03 6.45
N ILE A 75 -3.43 -4.87 7.20
CA ILE A 75 -3.09 -6.29 7.38
C ILE A 75 -4.22 -7.14 6.84
N SER A 76 -3.91 -8.03 5.92
CA SER A 76 -4.81 -9.03 5.39
C SER A 76 -4.23 -10.44 5.58
N ASP A 77 -5.00 -11.45 5.20
CA ASP A 77 -4.55 -12.86 5.28
C ASP A 77 -3.45 -13.22 4.28
N GLY A 78 -3.22 -12.39 3.25
CA GLY A 78 -2.22 -12.64 2.20
C GLY A 78 -1.36 -11.43 1.85
N SER A 79 -1.56 -10.28 2.52
CA SER A 79 -0.75 -9.08 2.24
C SER A 79 -0.57 -8.15 3.44
N LEU A 80 0.45 -7.32 3.33
CA LEU A 80 0.69 -6.17 4.20
C LEU A 80 0.84 -4.94 3.32
N VAL A 81 0.21 -3.83 3.73
CA VAL A 81 0.33 -2.54 3.06
C VAL A 81 0.77 -1.48 4.05
N VAL A 82 1.91 -0.86 3.80
CA VAL A 82 2.36 0.33 4.53
C VAL A 82 1.94 1.55 3.74
N LEU A 83 1.10 2.36 4.35
CA LEU A 83 0.51 3.55 3.75
C LEU A 83 1.02 4.79 4.49
N LYS A 84 1.59 5.75 3.76
CA LYS A 84 1.89 7.08 4.27
C LYS A 84 1.10 8.12 3.51
N ASN A 85 0.25 8.86 4.22
CA ASN A 85 -0.47 10.00 3.68
C ASN A 85 0.33 11.26 3.97
N SER A 86 0.72 12.00 2.95
CA SER A 86 1.52 13.22 3.10
C SER A 86 0.74 14.40 3.67
N LEU A 87 -0.60 14.29 3.75
CA LEU A 87 -1.44 15.27 4.45
C LEU A 87 -1.31 15.15 5.97
N ASP A 88 -1.05 13.92 6.46
CA ASP A 88 -0.93 13.63 7.89
C ASP A 88 0.53 13.72 8.37
N ALA A 89 1.49 13.36 7.51
CA ALA A 89 2.91 13.39 7.83
C ALA A 89 3.76 13.59 6.56
N GLN A 90 4.77 14.47 6.65
CA GLN A 90 5.67 14.74 5.55
C GLN A 90 6.37 13.45 5.07
N TYR A 91 6.43 13.26 3.75
CA TYR A 91 7.19 12.17 3.15
C TYR A 91 8.67 12.57 3.04
N GLU A 92 9.53 11.82 3.73
CA GLU A 92 10.97 12.09 3.81
C GLU A 92 11.77 11.47 2.64
N GLY A 93 11.10 10.85 1.70
CA GLY A 93 11.69 10.16 0.55
C GLY A 93 11.85 8.65 0.76
N TRP A 94 12.11 7.95 -0.34
CA TRP A 94 12.19 6.48 -0.37
C TRP A 94 13.23 5.91 0.60
N ASN A 95 14.38 6.52 0.70
CA ASN A 95 15.46 6.01 1.55
C ASN A 95 15.11 5.96 3.04
N VAL A 96 14.20 6.83 3.48
CA VAL A 96 13.69 6.82 4.86
C VAL A 96 12.47 5.92 4.96
N PHE A 97 11.49 6.10 4.08
CA PHE A 97 10.23 5.37 4.11
C PHE A 97 10.42 3.85 4.03
N LYS A 98 11.32 3.34 3.17
CA LYS A 98 11.55 1.91 2.98
C LYS A 98 11.94 1.16 4.26
N ASN A 99 12.53 1.85 5.25
CA ASN A 99 12.98 1.20 6.49
C ASN A 99 11.80 0.63 7.28
N THR A 100 10.65 1.31 7.27
CA THR A 100 9.44 0.83 7.96
C THR A 100 8.90 -0.49 7.39
N PRO A 101 8.57 -0.62 6.09
CA PRO A 101 8.09 -1.89 5.56
C PRO A 101 9.13 -3.01 5.65
N LEU A 102 10.42 -2.71 5.45
CA LEU A 102 11.48 -3.72 5.55
C LEU A 102 11.60 -4.25 6.97
N GLN A 103 11.57 -3.40 7.99
CA GLN A 103 11.62 -3.81 9.39
C GLN A 103 10.42 -4.69 9.76
N ILE A 104 9.20 -4.34 9.31
CA ILE A 104 8.00 -5.15 9.56
C ILE A 104 8.13 -6.53 8.90
N ILE A 105 8.58 -6.59 7.66
CA ILE A 105 8.80 -7.83 6.92
C ILE A 105 9.84 -8.69 7.65
N GLU A 106 10.95 -8.11 8.06
CA GLU A 106 12.01 -8.80 8.80
C GLU A 106 11.50 -9.41 10.12
N ILE A 107 10.72 -8.66 10.90
CA ILE A 107 10.07 -9.17 12.11
C ILE A 107 9.22 -10.39 11.80
N LEU A 108 8.40 -10.34 10.77
CA LEU A 108 7.50 -11.44 10.41
C LEU A 108 8.26 -12.67 9.88
N GLN A 109 9.35 -12.47 9.15
CA GLN A 109 10.24 -13.55 8.71
C GLN A 109 10.95 -14.20 9.89
N GLN A 110 11.53 -13.41 10.80
CA GLN A 110 12.20 -13.92 12.01
C GLN A 110 11.25 -14.69 12.93
N LYS A 111 9.97 -14.30 12.97
CA LYS A 111 8.93 -15.03 13.72
C LYS A 111 8.34 -16.21 12.95
N GLY A 112 8.86 -16.55 11.78
CA GLY A 112 8.38 -17.65 10.96
C GLY A 112 6.94 -17.45 10.44
N LYS A 113 6.46 -16.20 10.37
CA LYS A 113 5.13 -15.89 9.90
C LYS A 113 5.06 -15.81 8.37
N ILE A 114 6.08 -15.23 7.75
CA ILE A 114 6.20 -15.12 6.29
C ILE A 114 7.47 -15.83 5.86
N SER A 115 7.36 -16.81 4.96
CA SER A 115 8.51 -17.54 4.42
C SER A 115 8.86 -17.11 2.99
N GLU A 116 7.85 -16.74 2.21
CA GLU A 116 7.98 -16.44 0.79
C GLU A 116 7.19 -15.21 0.42
N ILE A 117 7.82 -14.31 -0.30
CA ILE A 117 7.21 -13.11 -0.85
C ILE A 117 6.99 -13.33 -2.34
N HIS A 118 5.72 -13.29 -2.79
CA HIS A 118 5.35 -13.47 -4.18
C HIS A 118 5.47 -12.18 -4.98
N ARG A 119 5.15 -11.05 -4.34
CA ARG A 119 5.08 -9.77 -5.02
C ARG A 119 5.26 -8.63 -4.02
N PHE A 120 5.93 -7.59 -4.47
CA PHE A 120 5.87 -6.28 -3.83
C PHE A 120 5.55 -5.21 -4.88
N SER A 121 4.94 -4.11 -4.44
CA SER A 121 4.66 -2.95 -5.26
C SER A 121 4.83 -1.66 -4.48
N LEU A 122 5.25 -0.61 -5.16
CA LEU A 122 5.35 0.74 -4.64
C LEU A 122 4.53 1.66 -5.54
N LYS A 123 3.59 2.40 -4.93
CA LYS A 123 2.72 3.34 -5.63
C LYS A 123 2.88 4.72 -5.02
N TYR A 124 3.04 5.72 -5.86
CA TYR A 124 2.98 7.14 -5.51
C TYR A 124 1.73 7.75 -6.11
N THR A 125 0.97 8.47 -5.31
CA THR A 125 -0.18 9.25 -5.77
C THR A 125 0.14 10.72 -5.62
N ASN A 126 0.11 11.44 -6.75
CA ASN A 126 0.37 12.87 -6.81
C ASN A 126 -0.92 13.62 -7.17
N LEU A 127 -1.14 14.78 -6.54
CA LEU A 127 -2.18 15.72 -6.92
C LEU A 127 -1.51 16.92 -7.60
N ILE A 128 -1.75 17.06 -8.89
CA ILE A 128 -1.26 18.19 -9.68
C ILE A 128 -2.47 19.10 -9.94
N ARG A 129 -2.38 20.35 -9.47
CA ARG A 129 -3.37 21.39 -9.78
C ARG A 129 -2.86 22.13 -11.01
N THR A 130 -3.67 22.14 -12.06
CA THR A 130 -3.33 22.80 -13.32
C THR A 130 -4.59 23.30 -14.00
N ASP A 131 -4.49 24.41 -14.71
CA ASP A 131 -5.55 24.95 -15.55
C ASP A 131 -5.59 24.24 -16.92
N SER A 132 -4.49 23.59 -17.32
CA SER A 132 -4.38 22.83 -18.56
C SER A 132 -3.61 21.52 -18.37
N VAL A 133 -4.35 20.42 -18.21
CA VAL A 133 -3.79 19.08 -17.96
C VAL A 133 -2.85 18.64 -19.10
N LEU A 134 -3.16 18.99 -20.34
CA LEU A 134 -2.39 18.56 -21.52
C LEU A 134 -1.07 19.30 -21.68
N GLU A 135 -1.01 20.57 -21.23
CA GLU A 135 0.19 21.39 -21.33
C GLU A 135 1.22 21.10 -20.23
N ASP A 136 0.71 20.74 -19.03
CA ASP A 136 1.55 20.49 -17.86
C ASP A 136 1.98 19.02 -17.73
N LEU A 137 1.28 18.08 -18.38
CA LEU A 137 1.68 16.68 -18.44
C LEU A 137 2.62 16.45 -19.62
N ASN A 138 3.91 16.42 -19.37
CA ASN A 138 4.90 16.01 -20.37
C ASN A 138 4.90 14.48 -20.53
N ILE A 139 3.83 13.95 -21.17
CA ILE A 139 3.68 12.52 -21.45
C ILE A 139 4.04 12.27 -22.89
N SER A 140 5.08 11.47 -23.13
CA SER A 140 5.39 10.91 -24.44
C SER A 140 5.15 9.41 -24.44
N LEU A 141 4.42 8.90 -25.41
CA LEU A 141 4.25 7.46 -25.63
C LEU A 141 5.05 7.05 -26.85
N LYS A 142 5.96 6.10 -26.68
CA LYS A 142 6.69 5.50 -27.78
C LYS A 142 6.14 4.10 -28.07
N ILE A 143 5.66 3.89 -29.30
CA ILE A 143 5.23 2.56 -29.77
C ILE A 143 6.10 2.19 -30.99
N GLY A 144 6.99 1.23 -30.81
CA GLY A 144 8.02 0.93 -31.79
C GLY A 144 8.98 2.11 -31.92
N ASP A 145 9.16 2.63 -33.16
CA ASP A 145 10.00 3.78 -33.48
C ASP A 145 9.24 5.10 -33.53
N GLU A 146 7.91 5.08 -33.36
CA GLU A 146 7.04 6.27 -33.44
C GLU A 146 6.79 6.88 -32.06
N ASN A 147 6.92 8.21 -31.98
CA ASN A 147 6.60 8.99 -30.79
C ASN A 147 5.22 9.64 -30.94
N TYR A 148 4.34 9.40 -29.97
CA TYR A 148 3.01 9.99 -29.89
C TYR A 148 3.01 11.06 -28.80
N THR A 149 2.82 12.32 -29.20
CA THR A 149 2.81 13.49 -28.28
C THR A 149 1.42 13.86 -27.79
N PHE A 150 0.36 13.23 -28.30
CA PHE A 150 -1.03 13.51 -27.90
C PHE A 150 -1.76 12.22 -27.57
N LEU A 151 -1.96 11.96 -26.28
CA LEU A 151 -2.93 11.00 -25.79
C LEU A 151 -4.28 11.72 -25.58
N LYS A 152 -5.34 11.30 -26.32
CA LYS A 152 -6.71 11.60 -25.89
C LYS A 152 -7.02 10.75 -24.66
N ILE A 153 -6.72 11.28 -23.49
CA ILE A 153 -7.15 10.67 -22.24
C ILE A 153 -8.61 11.09 -22.02
N PRO A 154 -9.57 10.15 -21.92
CA PRO A 154 -10.93 10.50 -21.53
C PRO A 154 -10.89 11.05 -20.11
N VAL A 155 -11.13 12.35 -19.95
CA VAL A 155 -11.29 12.98 -18.65
C VAL A 155 -12.77 12.93 -18.33
N GLU A 156 -13.18 12.08 -17.39
CA GLU A 156 -14.50 12.21 -16.77
C GLU A 156 -14.51 13.49 -15.93
N LYS A 157 -15.34 14.44 -16.33
CA LYS A 157 -15.68 15.58 -15.49
C LYS A 157 -16.56 15.06 -14.37
N ILE A 158 -16.04 15.10 -13.14
CA ILE A 158 -16.79 14.93 -11.89
C ILE A 158 -17.63 16.20 -11.66
#